data_ebc970f81e7d0f17452f2966a31eb00a
#
_entry.id   ebc970f81e7d0f17452f2966a31eb00a
#
_cell.length_a   1.000
_cell.length_b   1.000
_cell.length_c   1.000
_cell.angle_alpha   90.00
_cell.angle_beta   90.00
_cell.angle_gamma   90.00
#
_symmetry.space_group_name_H-M   'P 1'
#
loop_
_entity.id
_entity.type
_entity.pdbx_description
1 polymer ?
#
loop_
_entity_poly.entity_id
_entity_poly.type
_entity_poly.pdbx_seq_one_letter_code
_entity_poly.pdbx_strand_id
1 'polypeptide(L)' 'MSRNKIDRTGEVGISNEGCAMKIIEYNNARDIIIQFEDVYKYRLHTSYRHFKEGECKNPFSPSVYG' A
#
# COMPACT_ATOMS: atom_id res chain seq x y z
N MET A 1 -12.02 -11.36 23.71
CA MET A 1 -11.76 -11.23 23.34
C MET A 1 -11.43 -10.73 22.83
N SER A 2 -11.37 -10.57 22.44
CA SER A 2 -11.07 -10.22 21.87
C SER A 2 -10.70 -9.51 21.47
N ARG A 3 -10.16 -9.19 21.31
CA ARG A 3 -9.92 -8.46 20.77
C ARG A 3 -9.77 -8.32 19.70
N ASN A 4 -9.79 -7.59 19.42
CA ASN A 4 -10.05 -7.49 18.07
C ASN A 4 -8.93 -7.01 17.27
N LYS A 5 -8.30 -7.90 16.61
CA LYS A 5 -7.27 -7.55 15.69
C LYS A 5 -7.93 -7.17 14.39
N ILE A 6 -7.77 -5.93 13.98
CA ILE A 6 -8.29 -5.48 12.71
C ILE A 6 -7.33 -5.94 11.62
N ASP A 7 -7.86 -6.68 10.66
CA ASP A 7 -7.06 -7.18 9.55
C ASP A 7 -7.55 -6.48 8.28
N ARG A 8 -6.67 -5.65 7.71
CA ARG A 8 -7.01 -4.90 6.50
C ARG A 8 -6.37 -5.49 5.25
N THR A 9 -5.88 -6.70 5.34
CA THR A 9 -5.32 -7.39 4.18
C THR A 9 -6.34 -7.44 3.06
N GLY A 10 -5.93 -7.08 1.87
CA GLY A 10 -6.83 -7.06 0.71
C GLY A 10 -7.42 -5.69 0.42
N GLU A 11 -7.22 -4.72 1.30
CA GLU A 11 -7.72 -3.38 1.03
C GLU A 11 -6.96 -2.77 -0.14
N VAL A 12 -7.67 -2.08 -1.02
CA VAL A 12 -7.10 -1.48 -2.21
C VAL A 12 -7.13 0.04 -2.07
N GLY A 13 -6.07 0.69 -2.52
CA GLY A 13 -5.98 2.14 -2.52
C GLY A 13 -5.28 2.63 -3.76
N ILE A 14 -5.21 3.95 -3.90
CA ILE A 14 -4.54 4.59 -5.04
C ILE A 14 -3.47 5.51 -4.48
N SER A 15 -2.25 5.40 -5.01
CA SER A 15 -1.18 6.28 -4.59
C SER A 15 -1.35 7.66 -5.21
N ASN A 16 -0.59 8.62 -4.70
CA ASN A 16 -0.64 9.98 -5.23
C ASN A 16 -0.19 10.05 -6.69
N GLU A 17 0.51 9.03 -7.14
CA GLU A 17 0.92 8.93 -8.53
C GLU A 17 -0.12 8.26 -9.41
N GLY A 18 -1.25 7.89 -8.82
CA GLY A 18 -2.32 7.23 -9.56
C GLY A 18 -2.15 5.73 -9.70
N CYS A 19 -1.22 5.13 -8.99
CA CYS A 19 -1.00 3.69 -9.06
C CYS A 19 -1.88 2.96 -8.06
N ALA A 20 -2.57 1.94 -8.53
CA ALA A 20 -3.36 1.10 -7.64
C ALA A 20 -2.42 0.28 -6.77
N MET A 21 -2.79 0.12 -5.51
CA MET A 21 -2.00 -0.68 -4.59
C MET A 21 -2.93 -1.44 -3.66
N LYS A 22 -2.43 -2.53 -3.11
CA LYS A 22 -3.22 -3.44 -2.31
C LYS A 22 -2.41 -3.89 -1.11
N ILE A 23 -3.04 -3.94 0.04
CA ILE A 23 -2.38 -4.46 1.24
C ILE A 23 -2.32 -5.97 1.14
N ILE A 24 -1.12 -6.51 1.12
CA ILE A 24 -0.92 -7.96 1.04
C ILE A 24 -0.54 -8.56 2.39
N GLU A 25 -0.11 -7.72 3.33
CA GLU A 25 0.18 -8.18 4.67
C GLU A 25 -0.11 -7.06 5.65
N TYR A 26 -0.83 -7.37 6.71
CA TYR A 26 -1.20 -6.37 7.71
C TYR A 26 -0.86 -6.92 9.09
N ASN A 27 0.19 -6.41 9.71
CA ASN A 27 0.57 -6.81 11.05
C ASN A 27 -0.02 -5.86 12.09
N ASN A 28 0.09 -4.55 11.82
CA ASN A 28 -0.57 -3.54 12.62
C ASN A 28 -0.58 -2.25 11.80
N ALA A 29 -1.13 -1.18 12.36
CA ALA A 29 -1.30 0.06 11.59
C ALA A 29 0.02 0.66 11.15
N ARG A 30 1.12 0.33 11.83
CA ARG A 30 2.43 0.87 11.49
C ARG A 30 3.30 -0.12 10.73
N ASP A 31 2.78 -1.31 10.48
CA ASP A 31 3.59 -2.37 9.88
C ASP A 31 2.75 -3.14 8.88
N ILE A 32 2.72 -2.64 7.67
CA ILE A 32 1.98 -3.29 6.59
C ILE A 32 2.89 -3.40 5.37
N ILE A 33 2.56 -4.34 4.50
CA ILE A 33 3.21 -4.47 3.22
C ILE A 33 2.15 -4.33 2.15
N ILE A 34 2.41 -3.43 1.21
CA ILE A 34 1.51 -3.22 0.08
C ILE A 34 2.20 -3.69 -1.18
N GLN A 35 1.41 -3.96 -2.20
CA GLN A 35 1.92 -4.33 -3.51
C GLN A 35 1.23 -3.47 -4.55
N PHE A 36 2.03 -2.85 -5.41
CA PHE A 36 1.47 -2.07 -6.51
C PHE A 36 0.90 -3.03 -7.55
N GLU A 37 -0.27 -2.69 -8.06
CA GLU A 37 -0.98 -3.54 -9.00
C GLU A 37 -0.61 -3.17 -10.43
N ASP A 38 0.67 -3.23 -10.73
CA ASP A 38 1.16 -2.99 -12.09
C ASP A 38 1.99 -4.19 -12.52
N VAL A 39 2.66 -4.07 -13.68
CA VAL A 39 3.40 -5.22 -14.22
C VAL A 39 4.58 -5.61 -13.35
N TYR A 40 5.10 -4.68 -12.56
CA TYR A 40 6.27 -4.95 -11.72
C TYR A 40 5.90 -5.53 -10.37
N LYS A 41 4.67 -5.31 -9.92
CA LYS A 41 4.18 -5.83 -8.64
C LYS A 41 5.14 -5.50 -7.49
N TYR A 42 5.63 -4.29 -7.48
CA TYR A 42 6.58 -3.86 -6.46
C TYR A 42 5.92 -3.87 -5.07
N ARG A 43 6.62 -4.39 -4.08
CA ARG A 43 6.13 -4.44 -2.72
C ARG A 43 6.84 -3.40 -1.89
N LEU A 44 6.09 -2.75 -1.00
CA LEU A 44 6.61 -1.67 -0.19
C LEU A 44 6.15 -1.85 1.24
N HIS A 45 7.08 -1.75 2.18
CA HIS A 45 6.76 -1.80 3.60
C HIS A 45 6.45 -0.37 4.04
N THR A 46 5.28 -0.17 4.61
CA THR A 46 4.85 1.17 4.98
C THR A 46 3.85 1.08 6.13
N SER A 47 3.22 2.19 6.46
CA SER A 47 2.16 2.21 7.48
C SER A 47 0.82 2.40 6.81
N TYR A 48 -0.23 2.02 7.54
CA TYR A 48 -1.58 2.17 7.02
C TYR A 48 -1.91 3.63 6.73
N ARG A 49 -1.39 4.53 7.56
CA ARG A 49 -1.62 5.96 7.35
C ARG A 49 -1.08 6.42 6.00
N HIS A 50 0.17 6.04 5.69
CA HIS A 50 0.76 6.40 4.41
C HIS A 50 0.00 5.78 3.25
N PHE A 51 -0.49 4.56 3.46
CA PHE A 51 -1.30 3.90 2.45
C PHE A 51 -2.57 4.69 2.17
N LYS A 52 -3.27 5.13 3.21
CA LYS A 52 -4.52 5.86 3.05
C LYS A 52 -4.30 7.26 2.46
N GLU A 53 -3.15 7.85 2.76
CA GLU A 53 -2.82 9.18 2.25
C GLU A 53 -2.23 9.13 0.84
N GLY A 54 -1.95 7.94 0.36
CA GLY A 54 -1.39 7.77 -0.98
C GLY A 54 0.07 8.13 -1.06
N GLU A 55 0.77 8.18 0.05
CA GLU A 55 2.18 8.59 0.09
C GLU A 55 3.13 7.44 -0.15
N CYS A 56 2.74 6.50 -0.98
CA CYS A 56 3.56 5.36 -1.34
C CYS A 56 4.04 5.54 -2.76
N LYS A 57 5.35 5.43 -2.97
CA LYS A 57 5.92 5.64 -4.29
C LYS A 57 6.36 4.33 -4.90
N ASN A 58 6.02 4.17 -6.16
CA ASN A 58 6.45 3.02 -6.93
C ASN A 58 7.65 3.43 -7.77
N PRO A 59 8.86 2.91 -7.47
CA PRO A 59 10.05 3.32 -8.21
C PRO A 59 10.03 2.91 -9.67
N PHE A 60 9.14 2.00 -10.04
CA PHE A 60 9.02 1.56 -11.43
C PHE A 60 7.93 2.30 -12.18
N SER A 61 7.18 3.15 -11.48
CA SER A 61 6.12 3.90 -12.13
C SER A 61 6.74 5.00 -12.98
N PRO A 62 6.32 5.14 -14.24
CA PRO A 62 6.84 6.23 -15.05
C PRO A 62 6.39 7.56 -14.48
N SER A 63 7.32 8.49 -14.39
CA SER A 63 7.00 9.80 -13.88
C SER A 63 6.20 10.57 -14.93
N VAL A 64 5.11 11.19 -14.49
CA VAL A 64 4.32 12.00 -15.39
C VAL A 64 4.99 13.35 -15.66
N TYR A 65 6.02 13.64 -14.90
CA TYR A 65 6.72 14.89 -15.06
C TYR A 65 8.03 14.76 -15.83
N GLY A 66 8.24 13.64 -16.41
CA GLY A 66 9.38 13.48 -17.26
C GLY A 66 10.42 12.60 -16.79
#